data_89244ee17069e363cda551d490100792
#
_entry.id   89244ee17069e363cda551d490100792
#
_cell.length_a   1.000
_cell.length_b   1.000
_cell.length_c   1.000
_cell.angle_alpha   90.00
_cell.angle_beta   90.00
_cell.angle_gamma   90.00
#
_symmetry.space_group_name_H-M   'P 1'
#
loop_
_entity.id
_entity.type
_entity.pdbx_description
1 polymer ?
#
loop_
_entity_poly.entity_id
_entity_poly.type
_entity_poly.pdbx_seq_one_letter_code
_entity_poly.pdbx_strand_id
1 'polypeptide(L)'
;MKKLFAFLLVMTLALSFSACGKKKEKTAENKVDLEYYAELGQMPECPYKLGADPDEIKEKLTAEDSSAEAAGEEYPFAVTEGEKTVRIDNGDFVYYYEKANKDKGISYIIATSKGYGFEGGTSILEIKNALPELEYTEEDVNDSNSFFLMGTMGGTVLKYTFKTRVISFFFSENELTAVTLYDTDNWTE
;
A
#
# COMPACT_ATOMS: atom_id res chain seq x y z
N MET A 1 57.56 -29.67 14.28
CA MET A 1 56.27 -29.01 14.68
C MET A 1 56.06 -27.59 14.11
N LYS A 2 57.11 -26.82 13.77
CA LYS A 2 56.94 -25.46 13.21
C LYS A 2 56.43 -25.37 11.74
N LYS A 3 56.57 -26.45 10.98
CA LYS A 3 56.13 -26.49 9.56
C LYS A 3 54.67 -26.85 9.36
N LEU A 4 54.02 -27.44 10.36
CA LEU A 4 52.60 -27.83 10.33
C LEU A 4 51.69 -26.63 10.58
N PHE A 5 52.15 -25.68 11.40
CA PHE A 5 51.39 -24.46 11.71
C PHE A 5 51.29 -23.47 10.53
N ALA A 6 52.33 -23.42 9.68
CA ALA A 6 52.32 -22.55 8.52
C ALA A 6 51.33 -23.03 7.45
N PHE A 7 51.10 -24.31 7.31
CA PHE A 7 50.17 -24.88 6.33
C PHE A 7 48.71 -24.69 6.74
N LEU A 8 48.43 -24.70 8.04
CA LEU A 8 47.07 -24.49 8.56
C LEU A 8 46.64 -23.01 8.43
N LEU A 9 47.60 -22.08 8.55
CA LEU A 9 47.32 -20.64 8.42
C LEU A 9 47.05 -20.23 7.00
N VAL A 10 47.66 -20.86 6.00
CA VAL A 10 47.44 -20.59 4.58
C VAL A 10 46.09 -21.15 4.13
N MET A 11 45.64 -22.30 4.68
CA MET A 11 44.31 -22.83 4.34
C MET A 11 43.14 -22.00 4.89
N THR A 12 43.33 -21.36 6.06
CA THR A 12 42.28 -20.48 6.63
C THR A 12 42.15 -19.18 5.89
N LEU A 13 43.20 -18.65 5.24
CA LEU A 13 43.15 -17.45 4.43
C LEU A 13 42.52 -17.68 3.04
N ALA A 14 42.60 -18.89 2.49
CA ALA A 14 42.01 -19.22 1.21
C ALA A 14 40.48 -19.38 1.24
N LEU A 15 39.86 -19.59 2.44
CA LEU A 15 38.43 -19.70 2.60
C LEU A 15 37.73 -18.38 2.83
N SER A 16 38.47 -17.27 3.02
CA SER A 16 37.90 -15.93 3.32
C SER A 16 37.56 -15.12 2.06
N PHE A 17 37.90 -15.56 0.86
CA PHE A 17 37.64 -14.81 -0.38
C PHE A 17 36.45 -15.32 -1.21
N SER A 18 35.73 -16.33 -0.72
CA SER A 18 34.53 -16.84 -1.42
C SER A 18 33.22 -16.23 -0.94
N ALA A 19 33.27 -15.23 -0.05
CA ALA A 19 32.09 -14.50 0.40
C ALA A 19 31.97 -13.14 -0.32
N CYS A 20 32.33 -13.06 -1.61
CA CYS A 20 31.95 -11.92 -2.43
C CYS A 20 30.51 -12.19 -2.86
N GLY A 21 29.59 -11.50 -2.18
CA GLY A 21 28.17 -11.66 -2.30
C GLY A 21 27.71 -11.60 -3.75
N LYS A 22 27.23 -12.71 -4.26
CA LYS A 22 26.14 -12.64 -5.23
C LYS A 22 25.03 -11.88 -4.51
N LYS A 23 24.84 -10.60 -4.82
CA LYS A 23 23.52 -9.99 -4.71
C LYS A 23 22.62 -11.01 -5.39
N LYS A 24 21.81 -11.74 -4.61
CA LYS A 24 20.62 -12.35 -5.16
C LYS A 24 19.86 -11.19 -5.75
N GLU A 25 19.89 -11.06 -7.07
CA GLU A 25 18.79 -10.45 -7.79
C GLU A 25 17.56 -11.11 -7.17
N LYS A 26 16.77 -10.35 -6.46
CA LYS A 26 15.40 -10.70 -6.16
C LYS A 26 14.73 -10.75 -7.53
N THR A 27 14.79 -11.89 -8.18
CA THR A 27 13.90 -12.23 -9.27
C THR A 27 12.51 -11.96 -8.74
N ALA A 28 11.79 -11.15 -9.45
CA ALA A 28 10.40 -10.80 -9.21
C ALA A 28 9.53 -12.07 -9.31
N GLU A 29 9.45 -12.83 -8.23
CA GLU A 29 8.62 -14.04 -8.07
C GLU A 29 7.48 -13.78 -7.08
N ASN A 30 6.79 -12.64 -7.26
CA ASN A 30 5.42 -12.47 -6.84
C ASN A 30 4.83 -11.37 -7.72
N LYS A 31 4.42 -11.75 -8.94
CA LYS A 31 3.52 -10.90 -9.71
C LYS A 31 2.24 -10.77 -8.91
N VAL A 32 2.01 -9.59 -8.33
CA VAL A 32 0.74 -9.30 -7.70
C VAL A 32 -0.32 -9.27 -8.80
N ASP A 33 -1.33 -10.09 -8.67
CA ASP A 33 -2.45 -10.13 -9.59
C ASP A 33 -3.44 -9.01 -9.22
N LEU A 34 -3.19 -7.80 -9.75
CA LEU A 34 -4.04 -6.63 -9.48
C LEU A 34 -5.48 -6.85 -9.92
N GLU A 35 -5.70 -7.55 -11.04
CA GLU A 35 -7.04 -7.83 -11.55
C GLU A 35 -7.83 -8.70 -10.56
N TYR A 36 -7.23 -9.75 -10.05
CA TYR A 36 -7.81 -10.61 -9.03
C TYR A 36 -8.21 -9.82 -7.77
N TYR A 37 -7.30 -8.99 -7.25
CA TYR A 37 -7.58 -8.19 -6.06
C TYR A 37 -8.62 -7.09 -6.32
N ALA A 38 -8.60 -6.48 -7.51
CA ALA A 38 -9.63 -5.54 -7.91
C ALA A 38 -11.01 -6.22 -7.96
N GLU A 39 -11.13 -7.41 -8.54
CA GLU A 39 -12.39 -8.16 -8.59
C GLU A 39 -12.91 -8.50 -7.19
N LEU A 40 -12.05 -8.81 -6.24
CA LEU A 40 -12.42 -9.01 -4.84
C LEU A 40 -12.79 -7.70 -4.11
N GLY A 41 -12.41 -6.54 -4.65
CA GLY A 41 -12.50 -5.26 -3.95
C GLY A 41 -11.58 -5.19 -2.72
N GLN A 42 -10.44 -5.88 -2.77
CA GLN A 42 -9.54 -6.10 -1.65
C GLN A 42 -8.14 -5.56 -1.94
N MET A 43 -7.56 -4.89 -0.97
CA MET A 43 -6.12 -4.63 -0.93
C MET A 43 -5.49 -5.73 -0.04
N PRO A 44 -4.44 -6.45 -0.47
CA PRO A 44 -3.95 -7.65 0.24
C PRO A 44 -3.65 -7.44 1.72
N GLU A 45 -3.07 -6.30 2.05
CA GLU A 45 -2.63 -5.97 3.41
C GLU A 45 -3.76 -5.36 4.26
N CYS A 46 -4.88 -4.97 3.62
CA CYS A 46 -5.99 -4.28 4.28
C CYS A 46 -6.95 -5.29 4.92
N PRO A 47 -7.33 -5.11 6.20
CA PRO A 47 -8.25 -6.01 6.88
C PRO A 47 -9.69 -5.90 6.37
N TYR A 48 -10.05 -4.79 5.72
CA TYR A 48 -11.38 -4.55 5.20
C TYR A 48 -11.35 -4.34 3.69
N LYS A 49 -12.43 -4.76 3.01
CA LYS A 49 -12.59 -4.62 1.57
C LYS A 49 -13.64 -3.57 1.22
N LEU A 50 -13.72 -3.20 -0.05
CA LEU A 50 -14.86 -2.43 -0.58
C LEU A 50 -16.17 -3.14 -0.28
N GLY A 51 -17.20 -2.37 0.09
CA GLY A 51 -18.50 -2.89 0.52
C GLY A 51 -18.57 -3.37 1.97
N ALA A 52 -17.48 -3.30 2.75
CA ALA A 52 -17.52 -3.61 4.19
C ALA A 52 -18.39 -2.60 4.93
N ASP A 53 -19.09 -3.05 5.97
CA ASP A 53 -19.98 -2.19 6.77
C ASP A 53 -19.16 -1.17 7.57
N PRO A 54 -19.39 0.14 7.38
CA PRO A 54 -18.65 1.17 8.09
C PRO A 54 -18.90 1.17 9.60
N ASP A 55 -20.06 0.73 10.06
CA ASP A 55 -20.37 0.71 11.49
C ASP A 55 -19.65 -0.45 12.19
N GLU A 56 -19.55 -1.62 11.55
CA GLU A 56 -18.74 -2.74 12.06
C GLU A 56 -17.26 -2.35 12.15
N ILE A 57 -16.73 -1.64 11.14
CA ILE A 57 -15.35 -1.15 11.16
C ILE A 57 -15.13 -0.19 12.32
N LYS A 58 -16.01 0.80 12.48
CA LYS A 58 -15.92 1.79 13.58
C LYS A 58 -15.99 1.13 14.95
N GLU A 59 -16.92 0.19 15.15
CA GLU A 59 -17.06 -0.53 16.41
C GLU A 59 -15.77 -1.29 16.75
N LYS A 60 -15.21 -2.02 15.80
CA LYS A 60 -13.99 -2.79 16.01
C LYS A 60 -12.78 -1.89 16.29
N LEU A 61 -12.58 -0.82 15.52
CA LEU A 61 -11.45 0.09 15.72
C LEU A 61 -11.59 0.87 17.05
N THR A 62 -12.81 1.21 17.47
CA THR A 62 -13.07 1.81 18.78
C THR A 62 -12.69 0.85 19.92
N ALA A 63 -12.97 -0.44 19.77
CA ALA A 63 -12.59 -1.43 20.77
C ALA A 63 -11.07 -1.62 20.84
N GLU A 64 -10.38 -1.58 19.70
CA GLU A 64 -8.91 -1.65 19.61
C GLU A 64 -8.26 -0.42 20.27
N ASP A 65 -8.76 0.79 19.96
CA ASP A 65 -8.32 2.06 20.56
C ASP A 65 -8.48 2.06 22.10
N SER A 66 -9.66 1.66 22.59
CA SER A 66 -9.92 1.55 24.02
C SER A 66 -9.01 0.54 24.71
N SER A 67 -8.63 -0.54 24.02
CA SER A 67 -7.71 -1.56 24.54
C SER A 67 -6.27 -1.04 24.59
N ALA A 68 -5.84 -0.27 23.58
CA ALA A 68 -4.54 0.37 23.54
C ALA A 68 -4.41 1.45 24.63
N GLU A 69 -5.44 2.29 24.80
CA GLU A 69 -5.50 3.29 25.89
C GLU A 69 -5.37 2.65 27.27
N ALA A 70 -6.07 1.53 27.50
CA ALA A 70 -5.97 0.78 28.75
C ALA A 70 -4.57 0.19 29.00
N ALA A 71 -3.82 -0.09 27.92
CA ALA A 71 -2.43 -0.56 27.98
C ALA A 71 -1.41 0.60 28.08
N GLY A 72 -1.84 1.85 27.92
CA GLY A 72 -0.97 3.04 27.86
C GLY A 72 -0.26 3.20 26.53
N GLU A 73 -0.83 2.64 25.46
CA GLU A 73 -0.35 2.72 24.07
C GLU A 73 -1.20 3.72 23.30
N GLU A 74 -0.61 4.38 22.29
CA GLU A 74 -1.36 5.19 21.33
C GLU A 74 -1.86 4.30 20.17
N TYR A 75 -3.14 4.45 19.84
CA TYR A 75 -3.73 3.83 18.66
C TYR A 75 -4.25 4.92 17.71
N PRO A 76 -3.77 4.99 16.46
CA PRO A 76 -4.09 6.10 15.56
C PRO A 76 -5.48 5.93 14.94
N PHE A 77 -6.54 5.98 15.74
CA PHE A 77 -7.91 5.87 15.26
C PHE A 77 -8.61 7.23 15.25
N ALA A 78 -9.19 7.57 14.12
CA ALA A 78 -9.98 8.79 13.96
C ALA A 78 -11.17 8.59 13.01
N VAL A 79 -12.30 9.19 13.35
CA VAL A 79 -13.45 9.32 12.45
C VAL A 79 -13.70 10.79 12.18
N THR A 80 -13.71 11.16 10.89
CA THR A 80 -13.96 12.53 10.47
C THR A 80 -15.17 12.58 9.55
N GLU A 81 -16.14 13.39 9.89
CA GLU A 81 -17.34 13.60 9.08
C GLU A 81 -17.19 14.85 8.20
N GLY A 82 -17.13 14.64 6.89
CA GLY A 82 -17.28 15.69 5.90
C GLY A 82 -18.75 15.95 5.54
N GLU A 83 -18.99 16.84 4.61
CA GLU A 83 -20.35 17.16 4.14
C GLU A 83 -21.03 15.94 3.50
N LYS A 84 -20.37 15.28 2.56
CA LYS A 84 -20.92 14.15 1.79
C LYS A 84 -20.34 12.81 2.20
N THR A 85 -19.14 12.79 2.76
CA THR A 85 -18.36 11.58 3.02
C THR A 85 -18.01 11.46 4.50
N VAL A 86 -17.73 10.24 4.93
CA VAL A 86 -17.13 9.96 6.23
C VAL A 86 -15.80 9.25 6.00
N ARG A 87 -14.78 9.72 6.70
CA ARG A 87 -13.44 9.16 6.74
C ARG A 87 -13.26 8.37 8.03
N ILE A 88 -12.75 7.16 7.94
CA ILE A 88 -12.32 6.32 9.06
C ILE A 88 -10.82 6.05 8.86
N ASP A 89 -10.00 6.35 9.84
CA ASP A 89 -8.53 6.27 9.76
C ASP A 89 -8.03 5.39 10.92
N ASN A 90 -7.15 4.43 10.62
CA ASN A 90 -6.48 3.61 11.63
C ASN A 90 -4.94 3.70 11.55
N GLY A 91 -4.43 4.73 10.88
CA GLY A 91 -3.00 4.99 10.70
C GLY A 91 -2.42 4.30 9.47
N ASP A 92 -2.61 3.01 9.30
CA ASP A 92 -2.13 2.25 8.13
C ASP A 92 -3.06 2.41 6.92
N PHE A 93 -4.36 2.49 7.16
CA PHE A 93 -5.40 2.59 6.14
C PHE A 93 -6.41 3.67 6.46
N VAL A 94 -6.91 4.30 5.40
CA VAL A 94 -8.01 5.25 5.46
C VAL A 94 -9.16 4.70 4.62
N TYR A 95 -10.34 4.68 5.18
CA TYR A 95 -11.57 4.20 4.56
C TYR A 95 -12.53 5.34 4.38
N TYR A 96 -13.19 5.39 3.22
CA TYR A 96 -14.26 6.36 2.98
C TYR A 96 -15.53 5.67 2.53
N TYR A 97 -16.64 6.24 2.93
CA TYR A 97 -17.94 5.97 2.36
C TYR A 97 -18.73 7.27 2.16
N GLU A 98 -19.62 7.27 1.18
CA GLU A 98 -20.55 8.38 0.98
C GLU A 98 -21.74 8.22 1.91
N LYS A 99 -22.14 9.31 2.60
CA LYS A 99 -23.29 9.29 3.52
C LYS A 99 -24.59 8.88 2.83
N ALA A 100 -24.77 9.29 1.56
CA ALA A 100 -25.95 8.96 0.75
C ALA A 100 -25.99 7.46 0.34
N ASN A 101 -24.84 6.77 0.33
CA ASN A 101 -24.66 5.39 -0.11
C ASN A 101 -24.09 4.52 1.03
N LYS A 102 -24.39 4.85 2.29
CA LYS A 102 -23.84 4.13 3.45
C LYS A 102 -24.16 2.64 3.43
N ASP A 103 -25.32 2.26 2.91
CA ASP A 103 -25.77 0.88 2.73
C ASP A 103 -24.93 0.08 1.73
N LYS A 104 -24.18 0.75 0.86
CA LYS A 104 -23.22 0.12 -0.05
C LYS A 104 -21.84 -0.13 0.60
N GLY A 105 -21.64 0.34 1.83
CA GLY A 105 -20.41 0.14 2.60
C GLY A 105 -19.25 1.05 2.17
N ILE A 106 -18.03 0.62 2.51
CA ILE A 106 -16.81 1.32 2.13
C ILE A 106 -16.67 1.36 0.60
N SER A 107 -16.47 2.53 0.05
CA SER A 107 -16.35 2.79 -1.39
C SER A 107 -14.94 3.17 -1.83
N TYR A 108 -14.07 3.57 -0.89
CA TYR A 108 -12.70 3.99 -1.17
C TYR A 108 -11.76 3.59 -0.02
N ILE A 109 -10.59 3.03 -0.35
CA ILE A 109 -9.55 2.61 0.59
C ILE A 109 -8.23 3.25 0.18
N ILE A 110 -7.49 3.81 1.13
CA ILE A 110 -6.12 4.31 0.95
C ILE A 110 -5.19 3.55 1.88
N ALA A 111 -4.07 3.11 1.38
CA ALA A 111 -2.90 2.69 2.15
C ALA A 111 -1.81 3.76 2.03
N THR A 112 -1.25 4.21 3.15
CA THR A 112 -0.40 5.40 3.21
C THR A 112 1.07 5.18 2.87
N SER A 113 1.54 3.96 2.71
CA SER A 113 2.96 3.72 2.42
C SER A 113 3.25 2.42 1.69
N LYS A 114 2.26 1.56 1.52
CA LYS A 114 2.44 0.24 0.88
C LYS A 114 1.12 -0.27 0.34
N GLY A 115 1.17 -1.15 -0.63
CA GLY A 115 0.00 -1.85 -1.14
C GLY A 115 0.36 -2.74 -2.31
N TYR A 116 -0.33 -3.87 -2.42
CA TYR A 116 -0.11 -4.85 -3.49
C TYR A 116 1.34 -5.34 -3.58
N GLY A 117 2.03 -5.45 -2.43
CA GLY A 117 3.43 -5.89 -2.37
C GLY A 117 4.46 -4.82 -2.76
N PHE A 118 4.03 -3.58 -3.03
CA PHE A 118 4.92 -2.44 -3.21
C PHE A 118 5.04 -1.64 -1.92
N GLU A 119 6.27 -1.27 -1.57
CA GLU A 119 6.59 -0.49 -0.37
C GLU A 119 6.80 0.99 -0.73
N GLY A 120 6.68 1.88 0.27
CA GLY A 120 7.03 3.28 0.12
C GLY A 120 8.46 3.47 -0.43
N GLY A 121 8.65 4.44 -1.30
CA GLY A 121 9.91 4.65 -1.99
C GLY A 121 10.10 3.80 -3.26
N THR A 122 9.20 2.85 -3.57
CA THR A 122 9.21 2.15 -4.87
C THR A 122 9.01 3.16 -6.00
N SER A 123 9.85 3.12 -7.03
CA SER A 123 9.76 4.05 -8.15
C SER A 123 8.65 3.69 -9.15
N ILE A 124 8.20 4.68 -9.93
CA ILE A 124 7.24 4.47 -11.04
C ILE A 124 7.73 3.37 -12.00
N LEU A 125 9.03 3.40 -12.33
CA LEU A 125 9.61 2.44 -13.29
C LEU A 125 9.59 1.01 -12.74
N GLU A 126 9.82 0.82 -11.43
CA GLU A 126 9.75 -0.50 -10.80
C GLU A 126 8.34 -1.07 -10.85
N ILE A 127 7.30 -0.24 -10.59
CA ILE A 127 5.90 -0.70 -10.71
C ILE A 127 5.55 -1.05 -12.16
N LYS A 128 5.89 -0.19 -13.12
CA LYS A 128 5.66 -0.47 -14.55
C LYS A 128 6.35 -1.75 -15.00
N ASN A 129 7.57 -2.00 -14.55
CA ASN A 129 8.33 -3.21 -14.88
C ASN A 129 7.77 -4.48 -14.20
N ALA A 130 7.17 -4.33 -13.01
CA ALA A 130 6.52 -5.44 -12.32
C ALA A 130 5.16 -5.81 -12.94
N LEU A 131 4.50 -4.86 -13.63
CA LEU A 131 3.16 -4.99 -14.20
C LEU A 131 3.15 -4.70 -15.72
N PRO A 132 4.05 -5.30 -16.53
CA PRO A 132 4.28 -4.90 -17.91
C PRO A 132 3.12 -5.21 -18.86
N GLU A 133 2.20 -6.08 -18.46
CA GLU A 133 1.08 -6.56 -19.28
C GLU A 133 -0.23 -5.80 -18.98
N LEU A 134 -0.23 -4.94 -17.96
CA LEU A 134 -1.43 -4.20 -17.56
C LEU A 134 -1.44 -2.82 -18.21
N GLU A 135 -2.59 -2.46 -18.75
CA GLU A 135 -2.83 -1.10 -19.24
C GLU A 135 -3.02 -0.15 -18.06
N TYR A 136 -2.43 1.02 -18.15
CA TYR A 136 -2.55 2.08 -17.14
C TYR A 136 -2.70 3.45 -17.79
N THR A 137 -3.27 4.38 -17.05
CA THR A 137 -3.15 5.81 -17.33
C THR A 137 -2.16 6.45 -16.38
N GLU A 138 -1.43 7.45 -16.84
CA GLU A 138 -0.48 8.24 -16.07
C GLU A 138 -0.92 9.70 -16.10
N GLU A 139 -1.12 10.29 -14.93
CA GLU A 139 -1.64 11.64 -14.78
C GLU A 139 -0.80 12.42 -13.76
N ASP A 140 -0.70 13.74 -13.95
CA ASP A 140 -0.14 14.60 -12.91
C ASP A 140 -1.15 14.77 -11.79
N VAL A 141 -0.67 14.71 -10.54
CA VAL A 141 -1.50 15.00 -9.36
C VAL A 141 -1.78 16.49 -9.29
N ASN A 142 -3.04 16.87 -9.32
CA ASN A 142 -3.54 18.23 -9.27
C ASN A 142 -4.73 18.34 -8.33
N ASP A 143 -5.30 19.54 -8.17
CA ASP A 143 -6.39 19.81 -7.24
C ASP A 143 -7.64 18.94 -7.47
N SER A 144 -7.86 18.45 -8.71
CA SER A 144 -9.03 17.64 -9.02
C SER A 144 -8.87 16.14 -8.71
N ASN A 145 -7.64 15.63 -8.69
CA ASN A 145 -7.36 14.22 -8.43
C ASN A 145 -6.57 13.97 -7.13
N SER A 146 -6.21 15.05 -6.40
CA SER A 146 -5.46 15.01 -5.14
C SER A 146 -6.32 14.99 -3.88
N PHE A 147 -7.64 14.86 -4.01
CA PHE A 147 -8.62 15.04 -2.93
C PHE A 147 -8.28 14.31 -1.62
N PHE A 148 -7.63 13.17 -1.70
CA PHE A 148 -7.27 12.35 -0.53
C PHE A 148 -5.83 12.51 -0.05
N LEU A 149 -4.97 13.10 -0.86
CA LEU A 149 -3.54 13.23 -0.58
C LEU A 149 -3.19 14.64 -0.15
N MET A 150 -3.82 15.08 0.93
CA MET A 150 -3.56 16.41 1.50
C MET A 150 -2.05 16.69 1.59
N GLY A 151 -1.55 17.50 0.66
CA GLY A 151 -0.17 17.99 0.67
C GLY A 151 0.78 17.46 -0.41
N THR A 152 0.37 16.49 -1.25
CA THR A 152 1.21 16.00 -2.37
C THR A 152 0.86 16.65 -3.70
N MET A 153 0.85 17.97 -3.75
CA MET A 153 0.78 18.72 -5.00
C MET A 153 2.07 18.49 -5.81
N GLY A 154 1.92 18.14 -7.09
CA GLY A 154 3.05 18.03 -8.02
C GLY A 154 3.66 16.62 -8.14
N GLY A 155 2.91 15.57 -7.78
CA GLY A 155 3.30 14.18 -8.01
C GLY A 155 2.69 13.60 -9.28
N THR A 156 2.89 12.30 -9.47
CA THR A 156 2.32 11.49 -10.56
C THR A 156 1.44 10.40 -9.98
N VAL A 157 0.36 10.04 -10.69
CA VAL A 157 -0.46 8.88 -10.37
C VAL A 157 -0.50 7.90 -11.54
N LEU A 158 -0.31 6.60 -11.26
CA LEU A 158 -0.60 5.51 -12.18
C LEU A 158 -1.93 4.88 -11.79
N LYS A 159 -2.88 4.83 -12.72
CA LYS A 159 -4.21 4.23 -12.50
C LYS A 159 -4.36 2.98 -13.36
N TYR A 160 -4.72 1.88 -12.72
CA TYR A 160 -5.09 0.60 -13.34
C TYR A 160 -6.59 0.40 -13.15
N THR A 161 -7.33 0.31 -14.26
CA THR A 161 -8.81 0.22 -14.23
C THR A 161 -9.27 -1.19 -14.60
N PHE A 162 -10.05 -1.81 -13.73
CA PHE A 162 -10.64 -3.14 -13.88
C PHE A 162 -12.15 -3.05 -13.76
N LYS A 163 -12.86 -2.91 -14.88
CA LYS A 163 -14.32 -2.65 -14.90
C LYS A 163 -14.66 -1.37 -14.12
N THR A 164 -15.29 -1.52 -12.95
CA THR A 164 -15.67 -0.42 -12.03
C THR A 164 -14.66 -0.20 -10.90
N ARG A 165 -13.60 -1.00 -10.84
CA ARG A 165 -12.58 -0.90 -9.79
C ARG A 165 -11.33 -0.23 -10.33
N VAL A 166 -10.80 0.68 -9.54
CA VAL A 166 -9.57 1.41 -9.88
C VAL A 166 -8.57 1.24 -8.76
N ILE A 167 -7.36 0.82 -9.13
CA ILE A 167 -6.19 0.80 -8.25
C ILE A 167 -5.27 1.91 -8.72
N SER A 168 -4.89 2.82 -7.81
CA SER A 168 -4.01 3.92 -8.15
C SER A 168 -2.78 3.93 -7.24
N PHE A 169 -1.62 4.17 -7.86
CA PHE A 169 -0.34 4.34 -7.17
C PHE A 169 0.06 5.80 -7.30
N PHE A 170 0.24 6.48 -6.17
CA PHE A 170 0.59 7.90 -6.10
C PHE A 170 2.07 8.06 -5.75
N PHE A 171 2.73 8.96 -6.47
CA PHE A 171 4.16 9.21 -6.35
C PHE A 171 4.43 10.69 -6.08
N SER A 172 5.33 10.94 -5.14
CA SER A 172 5.96 12.24 -4.93
C SER A 172 7.45 12.07 -5.22
N GLU A 173 8.03 12.97 -6.01
CA GLU A 173 9.46 12.90 -6.40
C GLU A 173 9.88 11.52 -6.98
N ASN A 174 8.97 10.86 -7.70
CA ASN A 174 9.12 9.51 -8.28
C ASN A 174 9.15 8.37 -7.25
N GLU A 175 8.78 8.59 -6.00
CA GLU A 175 8.69 7.60 -4.94
C GLU A 175 7.23 7.34 -4.55
N LEU A 176 6.84 6.06 -4.38
CA LEU A 176 5.50 5.66 -3.97
C LEU A 176 5.18 6.22 -2.58
N THR A 177 4.08 6.94 -2.47
CA THR A 177 3.60 7.56 -1.22
C THR A 177 2.28 7.02 -0.73
N ALA A 178 1.41 6.59 -1.65
CA ALA A 178 0.13 6.00 -1.30
C ALA A 178 -0.38 5.06 -2.40
N VAL A 179 -1.23 4.12 -2.02
CA VAL A 179 -1.96 3.24 -2.93
C VAL A 179 -3.43 3.31 -2.59
N THR A 180 -4.29 3.38 -3.61
CA THR A 180 -5.73 3.45 -3.41
C THR A 180 -6.47 2.36 -4.16
N LEU A 181 -7.63 1.99 -3.65
CA LEU A 181 -8.60 1.10 -4.29
C LEU A 181 -9.99 1.71 -4.12
N TYR A 182 -10.71 1.90 -5.22
CA TYR A 182 -12.08 2.42 -5.16
C TYR A 182 -12.99 1.82 -6.23
N ASP A 183 -14.29 2.01 -6.05
CA ASP A 183 -15.34 1.55 -6.95
C ASP A 183 -16.05 2.76 -7.56
N THR A 184 -15.95 2.94 -8.88
CA THR A 184 -16.56 4.06 -9.60
C THR A 184 -18.09 4.06 -9.59
N ASP A 185 -18.74 2.92 -9.31
CA ASP A 185 -20.21 2.86 -9.18
C ASP A 185 -20.70 3.39 -7.82
N ASN A 186 -19.81 3.43 -6.82
CA ASN A 186 -20.13 3.78 -5.44
C ASN A 186 -19.36 4.99 -4.93
N TRP A 187 -18.49 5.54 -5.75
CA TRP A 187 -17.67 6.69 -5.44
C TRP A 187 -17.68 7.69 -6.61
N THR A 188 -18.10 8.90 -6.35
CA THR A 188 -18.05 10.01 -7.31
C THR A 188 -16.95 10.98 -6.90
N GLU A 189 -15.95 11.15 -7.79
CA GLU A 189 -14.88 12.15 -7.64
C GLU A 189 -15.42 13.59 -7.56
#